data_116ddff7e65a1c583ee36ee6a760e9f9
#
_entry.id   116ddff7e65a1c583ee36ee6a760e9f9
#
_cell.length_a   1.000
_cell.length_b   1.000
_cell.length_c   1.000
_cell.angle_alpha   90.00
_cell.angle_beta   90.00
_cell.angle_gamma   90.00
#
_symmetry.space_group_name_H-M   'P 1'
#
loop_
_entity.id
_entity.type
_entity.pdbx_description
1 polymer ?
#
loop_
_entity_poly.entity_id
_entity_poly.type
_entity_poly.pdbx_seq_one_letter_code
_entity_poly.pdbx_strand_id
1 'polypeptide(L)'
;MKHSLRFLIPSGLISATATLGLYQMLPLMHFNTKLTALLIGFFLAGTFFLFFFIRFLAKKISINHKMIGIFIVASVFLSVLITFLFHLSFPQKEIVLPNRKIHIDVFPDQALADKTKIQFLSLYNGYRGISLSDFSTYGDWKRENDQLVLENFQNGDALEFKGKAGRNIHLYFMVGPRSGKIRIDWGDGSSESYDLSSPMNEEDSLRISHDYGPSAGRFELFNFLINLLSVVSFIFALVMLYWVLVYAFVRKRTKAFKTAFIIISLSTVLIRAVSVYTFPLGWDEGTYSRAAMRYADKALSFQWKEIPSITYNHEHPALVKLTFAVPVILDGRPYYQRFGLNTRNNTMLGKEDYTIFTGRIVSAVFSLWTVQALAVLIHPFAAFFFMIHSLAEEFGAQARLEAMPMLFSFLSIWFFSQFLKGTELRQKKGNLKWLILSALFLGMTAASKMIYCVIAFAILAATIESGVRQRNIWKELFGSLVLFGIIALGSFFIFNPSVWYDPISRISMMIGFHENYQVQESDIYPWWQPIVWITRSVAHHSDQFAPKSPLGKSPEHFFFSADELIFILACIGFFKIPREYRIYFYWFIFGLFFLFIWGTKWVHYACIVTAPLCIAAYFGSKKVSVWLNRINP
;
A
#
# COMPACT_ATOMS: atom_id res chain seq x y z
N MET A 1 22.91 35.30 9.00
CA MET A 1 23.41 33.93 9.24
C MET A 1 22.57 33.14 10.24
N LYS A 2 22.35 33.61 11.47
CA LYS A 2 21.54 32.88 12.49
C LYS A 2 20.12 32.48 12.03
N HIS A 3 19.43 33.27 11.19
CA HIS A 3 18.09 32.94 10.69
C HIS A 3 18.08 31.81 9.64
N SER A 4 19.11 31.65 8.84
CA SER A 4 19.18 30.60 7.82
C SER A 4 19.54 29.24 8.43
N LEU A 5 20.40 29.21 9.44
CA LEU A 5 20.79 27.99 10.15
C LEU A 5 19.58 27.28 10.82
N ARG A 6 18.58 28.04 11.29
CA ARG A 6 17.36 27.48 11.92
C ARG A 6 16.54 26.59 10.99
N PHE A 7 16.64 26.80 9.68
CA PHE A 7 15.95 25.97 8.70
C PHE A 7 16.87 24.94 8.08
N LEU A 8 18.16 25.21 8.01
CA LEU A 8 19.15 24.31 7.41
C LEU A 8 19.34 23.04 8.25
N ILE A 9 19.43 23.17 9.59
CA ILE A 9 19.61 22.02 10.47
C ILE A 9 18.46 21.01 10.36
N PRO A 10 17.17 21.39 10.55
CA PRO A 10 16.08 20.43 10.40
C PRO A 10 15.96 19.88 8.99
N SER A 11 16.25 20.69 7.95
CA SER A 11 16.27 20.20 6.57
C SER A 11 17.34 19.15 6.33
N GLY A 12 18.55 19.38 6.86
CA GLY A 12 19.65 18.43 6.80
C GLY A 12 19.35 17.14 7.55
N LEU A 13 18.77 17.23 8.76
CA LEU A 13 18.37 16.06 9.53
C LEU A 13 17.31 15.22 8.79
N ILE A 14 16.23 15.83 8.33
CA ILE A 14 15.16 15.13 7.60
C ILE A 14 15.70 14.53 6.29
N SER A 15 16.56 15.26 5.57
CA SER A 15 17.18 14.74 4.35
C SER A 15 18.14 13.58 4.64
N ALA A 16 18.93 13.65 5.72
CA ALA A 16 19.78 12.55 6.14
C ALA A 16 18.96 11.30 6.50
N THR A 17 17.86 11.46 7.25
CA THR A 17 16.97 10.36 7.60
C THR A 17 16.33 9.76 6.35
N ALA A 18 15.86 10.59 5.40
CA ALA A 18 15.31 10.12 4.13
C ALA A 18 16.37 9.41 3.26
N THR A 19 17.62 9.89 3.27
CA THR A 19 18.74 9.26 2.56
C THR A 19 19.07 7.89 3.14
N LEU A 20 19.06 7.76 4.47
CA LEU A 20 19.23 6.46 5.13
C LEU A 20 18.08 5.51 4.81
N GLY A 21 16.85 6.01 4.78
CA GLY A 21 15.69 5.24 4.34
C GLY A 21 15.81 4.78 2.88
N LEU A 22 16.25 5.67 1.99
CA LEU A 22 16.52 5.31 0.59
C LEU A 22 17.62 4.23 0.50
N TYR A 23 18.69 4.37 1.27
CA TYR A 23 19.74 3.34 1.35
C TYR A 23 19.18 1.99 1.76
N GLN A 24 18.25 1.97 2.72
CA GLN A 24 17.58 0.74 3.14
C GLN A 24 16.71 0.12 2.03
N MET A 25 16.02 0.96 1.25
CA MET A 25 15.21 0.52 0.12
C MET A 25 16.02 0.07 -1.10
N LEU A 26 17.32 0.35 -1.11
CA LEU A 26 18.25 -0.08 -2.16
C LEU A 26 19.11 -1.28 -1.67
N PRO A 27 18.53 -2.44 -1.35
CA PRO A 27 19.22 -3.53 -0.67
C PRO A 27 20.35 -4.15 -1.48
N LEU A 28 20.38 -3.93 -2.80
CA LEU A 28 21.21 -4.67 -3.75
C LEU A 28 22.44 -3.92 -4.22
N MET A 29 22.55 -2.64 -3.91
CA MET A 29 23.73 -1.88 -4.27
C MET A 29 24.79 -2.02 -3.19
N HIS A 30 25.87 -2.74 -3.51
CA HIS A 30 27.06 -2.66 -2.69
C HIS A 30 27.56 -1.24 -2.61
N PHE A 31 28.13 -0.89 -1.47
CA PHE A 31 28.77 0.41 -1.27
C PHE A 31 29.86 0.58 -2.33
N ASN A 32 29.58 1.36 -3.35
CA ASN A 32 30.52 1.71 -4.41
C ASN A 32 30.43 3.22 -4.67
N THR A 33 31.36 3.71 -5.46
CA THR A 33 31.45 5.14 -5.77
C THR A 33 30.16 5.70 -6.39
N LYS A 34 29.45 4.90 -7.21
CA LYS A 34 28.18 5.31 -7.86
C LYS A 34 27.05 5.44 -6.84
N LEU A 35 26.92 4.46 -5.95
CA LEU A 35 25.90 4.52 -4.89
C LEU A 35 26.18 5.66 -3.92
N THR A 36 27.44 5.84 -3.52
CA THR A 36 27.86 6.96 -2.66
C THR A 36 27.51 8.29 -3.28
N ALA A 37 27.84 8.49 -4.58
CA ALA A 37 27.48 9.71 -5.31
C ALA A 37 25.96 9.93 -5.37
N LEU A 38 25.17 8.87 -5.62
CA LEU A 38 23.70 8.91 -5.62
C LEU A 38 23.15 9.36 -4.26
N LEU A 39 23.64 8.75 -3.19
CA LEU A 39 23.17 9.06 -1.82
C LEU A 39 23.55 10.48 -1.40
N ILE A 40 24.78 10.92 -1.72
CA ILE A 40 25.21 12.30 -1.48
C ILE A 40 24.36 13.28 -2.31
N GLY A 41 24.13 12.98 -3.59
CA GLY A 41 23.27 13.80 -4.46
C GLY A 41 21.84 13.89 -3.92
N PHE A 42 21.27 12.80 -3.48
CA PHE A 42 19.93 12.77 -2.88
C PHE A 42 19.88 13.56 -1.55
N PHE A 43 20.89 13.41 -0.70
CA PHE A 43 21.01 14.17 0.55
C PHE A 43 21.08 15.67 0.28
N LEU A 44 21.94 16.11 -0.64
CA LEU A 44 22.12 17.52 -0.94
C LEU A 44 20.86 18.13 -1.59
N ALA A 45 20.31 17.45 -2.60
CA ALA A 45 19.07 17.89 -3.27
C ALA A 45 17.89 17.91 -2.29
N GLY A 46 17.74 16.89 -1.46
CA GLY A 46 16.72 16.80 -0.44
C GLY A 46 16.86 17.92 0.62
N THR A 47 18.09 18.19 1.08
CA THR A 47 18.36 19.27 2.04
C THR A 47 17.99 20.63 1.44
N PHE A 48 18.37 20.89 0.19
CA PHE A 48 18.03 22.11 -0.51
C PHE A 48 16.52 22.30 -0.68
N PHE A 49 15.84 21.28 -1.19
CA PHE A 49 14.38 21.29 -1.36
C PHE A 49 13.67 21.51 -0.02
N LEU A 50 14.02 20.75 1.01
CA LEU A 50 13.41 20.86 2.34
C LEU A 50 13.70 22.20 3.00
N PHE A 51 14.88 22.79 2.79
CA PHE A 51 15.20 24.11 3.29
C PHE A 51 14.20 25.17 2.79
N PHE A 52 13.95 25.20 1.48
CA PHE A 52 12.96 26.12 0.92
C PHE A 52 11.54 25.78 1.32
N PHE A 53 11.20 24.49 1.35
CA PHE A 53 9.88 24.02 1.74
C PHE A 53 9.56 24.34 3.22
N ILE A 54 10.48 24.03 4.14
CA ILE A 54 10.29 24.35 5.57
C ILE A 54 10.26 25.87 5.79
N ARG A 55 11.10 26.64 5.10
CA ARG A 55 11.07 28.10 5.14
C ARG A 55 9.75 28.66 4.65
N PHE A 56 9.21 28.12 3.55
CA PHE A 56 7.91 28.47 3.02
C PHE A 56 6.79 28.13 4.03
N LEU A 57 6.82 26.93 4.59
CA LEU A 57 5.87 26.50 5.63
C LEU A 57 5.99 27.36 6.88
N ALA A 58 7.18 27.63 7.36
CA ALA A 58 7.40 28.47 8.55
C ALA A 58 6.84 29.89 8.35
N LYS A 59 7.05 30.48 7.13
CA LYS A 59 6.46 31.79 6.78
C LYS A 59 4.95 31.73 6.75
N LYS A 60 4.36 30.64 6.25
CA LYS A 60 2.89 30.48 6.18
C LYS A 60 2.26 29.97 7.48
N ILE A 61 2.99 29.12 8.22
CA ILE A 61 2.44 28.36 9.35
C ILE A 61 2.83 28.95 10.70
N SER A 62 3.82 29.84 10.80
CA SER A 62 4.29 30.46 12.07
C SER A 62 4.53 29.42 13.19
N ILE A 63 5.26 28.31 12.89
CA ILE A 63 5.54 27.26 13.88
C ILE A 63 6.52 27.80 14.92
N ASN A 64 6.15 27.67 16.18
CA ASN A 64 7.04 28.01 17.29
C ASN A 64 8.13 26.94 17.47
N HIS A 65 9.34 27.33 17.82
CA HIS A 65 10.47 26.42 18.06
C HIS A 65 10.18 25.34 19.10
N LYS A 66 9.42 25.67 20.16
CA LYS A 66 8.97 24.67 21.15
C LYS A 66 8.15 23.55 20.51
N MET A 67 7.26 23.88 19.56
CA MET A 67 6.46 22.88 18.86
C MET A 67 7.31 22.00 17.93
N ILE A 68 8.31 22.57 17.27
CA ILE A 68 9.25 21.77 16.46
C ILE A 68 9.98 20.77 17.35
N GLY A 69 10.46 21.18 18.51
CA GLY A 69 11.11 20.29 19.49
C GLY A 69 10.18 19.14 19.92
N ILE A 70 8.91 19.46 20.24
CA ILE A 70 7.91 18.45 20.62
C ILE A 70 7.67 17.46 19.46
N PHE A 71 7.56 17.96 18.22
CA PHE A 71 7.36 17.08 17.05
C PHE A 71 8.55 16.17 16.81
N ILE A 72 9.78 16.66 16.99
CA ILE A 72 10.98 15.84 16.86
C ILE A 72 10.96 14.72 17.90
N VAL A 73 10.78 15.06 19.19
CA VAL A 73 10.77 14.07 20.29
C VAL A 73 9.64 13.05 20.09
N ALA A 74 8.42 13.51 19.80
CA ALA A 74 7.29 12.63 19.54
C ALA A 74 7.52 11.74 18.31
N SER A 75 8.14 12.27 17.26
CA SER A 75 8.43 11.50 16.04
C SER A 75 9.51 10.44 16.28
N VAL A 76 10.55 10.75 17.04
CA VAL A 76 11.57 9.76 17.42
C VAL A 76 10.92 8.64 18.24
N PHE A 77 10.16 9.00 19.27
CA PHE A 77 9.48 8.02 20.12
C PHE A 77 8.54 7.12 19.32
N LEU A 78 7.67 7.72 18.50
CA LEU A 78 6.73 6.95 17.64
C LEU A 78 7.45 6.09 16.61
N SER A 79 8.56 6.58 16.04
CA SER A 79 9.32 5.81 15.05
C SER A 79 9.94 4.57 15.67
N VAL A 80 10.52 4.71 16.85
CA VAL A 80 11.07 3.58 17.61
C VAL A 80 9.94 2.62 18.00
N LEU A 81 8.84 3.14 18.53
CA LEU A 81 7.69 2.34 18.94
C LEU A 81 7.09 1.56 17.76
N ILE A 82 6.88 2.21 16.61
CA ILE A 82 6.36 1.57 15.39
C ILE A 82 7.34 0.46 14.93
N THR A 83 8.62 0.73 14.92
CA THR A 83 9.64 -0.25 14.54
C THR A 83 9.58 -1.50 15.42
N PHE A 84 9.43 -1.32 16.74
CA PHE A 84 9.34 -2.44 17.68
C PHE A 84 7.98 -3.17 17.62
N LEU A 85 6.87 -2.44 17.62
CA LEU A 85 5.53 -3.04 17.62
C LEU A 85 5.26 -3.86 16.36
N PHE A 86 5.78 -3.44 15.22
CA PHE A 86 5.57 -4.13 13.96
C PHE A 86 6.65 -5.14 13.65
N HIS A 87 7.56 -5.42 14.58
CA HIS A 87 8.66 -6.35 14.38
C HIS A 87 9.29 -6.19 13.00
N LEU A 88 9.50 -4.93 12.58
CA LEU A 88 10.14 -4.64 11.31
C LEU A 88 11.49 -5.32 11.36
N SER A 89 11.61 -6.43 10.64
CA SER A 89 12.86 -7.15 10.56
C SER A 89 13.80 -6.27 9.75
N PHE A 90 14.94 -5.98 10.37
CA PHE A 90 15.99 -5.28 9.65
C PHE A 90 16.59 -6.29 8.69
N PRO A 91 16.53 -6.05 7.37
CA PRO A 91 17.30 -6.87 6.47
C PRO A 91 18.74 -6.75 6.94
N GLN A 92 19.38 -7.89 7.18
CA GLN A 92 20.81 -7.94 7.47
C GLN A 92 21.56 -7.59 6.19
N LYS A 93 21.54 -6.31 5.86
CA LYS A 93 22.24 -5.78 4.71
C LYS A 93 23.73 -5.76 5.07
N GLU A 94 24.44 -6.73 4.57
CA GLU A 94 25.87 -6.76 4.74
C GLU A 94 26.51 -5.66 3.88
N ILE A 95 27.10 -4.68 4.51
CA ILE A 95 27.76 -3.56 3.84
C ILE A 95 29.08 -4.03 3.23
N VAL A 96 29.76 -4.94 3.91
CA VAL A 96 31.00 -5.55 3.44
C VAL A 96 30.74 -7.04 3.23
N LEU A 97 30.77 -7.48 1.97
CA LEU A 97 30.61 -8.87 1.62
C LEU A 97 31.98 -9.57 1.57
N PRO A 98 32.13 -10.70 2.28
CA PRO A 98 33.31 -11.52 2.15
C PRO A 98 33.37 -12.21 0.78
N ASN A 99 34.58 -12.57 0.35
CA ASN A 99 34.73 -13.44 -0.81
C ASN A 99 34.35 -14.87 -0.41
N ARG A 100 33.46 -15.48 -1.18
CA ARG A 100 33.00 -16.85 -1.01
C ARG A 100 33.37 -17.69 -2.24
N LYS A 101 33.61 -18.94 -2.01
CA LYS A 101 33.79 -19.95 -3.05
C LYS A 101 32.75 -21.05 -2.82
N ILE A 102 31.89 -21.28 -3.81
CA ILE A 102 30.90 -22.35 -3.77
C ILE A 102 31.18 -23.24 -4.97
N HIS A 103 31.35 -24.53 -4.70
CA HIS A 103 31.58 -25.54 -5.73
C HIS A 103 30.43 -26.54 -5.71
N ILE A 104 29.86 -26.81 -6.88
CA ILE A 104 28.69 -27.66 -7.04
C ILE A 104 29.05 -28.76 -8.01
N ASP A 105 29.34 -29.93 -7.49
CA ASP A 105 29.57 -31.15 -8.27
C ASP A 105 28.25 -31.79 -8.66
N VAL A 106 28.19 -32.34 -9.84
CA VAL A 106 27.03 -33.02 -10.40
C VAL A 106 27.31 -34.50 -10.57
N PHE A 107 26.38 -35.35 -10.13
CA PHE A 107 26.51 -36.81 -10.24
C PHE A 107 25.32 -37.37 -11.02
N PRO A 108 25.57 -38.10 -12.11
CA PRO A 108 24.51 -38.80 -12.83
C PRO A 108 23.93 -39.92 -11.94
N ASP A 109 22.62 -40.11 -12.05
CA ASP A 109 22.00 -41.30 -11.51
C ASP A 109 22.33 -42.45 -12.47
N GLN A 110 23.00 -43.48 -11.94
CA GLN A 110 23.47 -44.64 -12.73
C GLN A 110 22.33 -45.36 -13.48
N ALA A 111 21.09 -45.21 -13.01
CA ALA A 111 19.91 -45.77 -13.64
C ALA A 111 19.39 -44.97 -14.85
N LEU A 112 19.87 -43.76 -15.08
CA LEU A 112 19.33 -42.79 -16.07
C LEU A 112 20.40 -42.25 -17.04
N ALA A 113 21.51 -42.98 -17.24
CA ALA A 113 22.77 -42.53 -17.85
C ALA A 113 22.65 -41.71 -19.17
N ASP A 114 21.62 -41.93 -20.00
CA ASP A 114 21.55 -41.31 -21.32
C ASP A 114 20.52 -40.16 -21.46
N LYS A 115 19.87 -39.72 -20.39
CA LYS A 115 18.82 -38.67 -20.44
C LYS A 115 18.78 -37.79 -19.20
N THR A 116 19.90 -37.54 -18.57
CA THR A 116 19.98 -36.71 -17.37
C THR A 116 19.99 -35.24 -17.75
N LYS A 117 19.24 -34.43 -16.98
CA LYS A 117 19.14 -32.99 -17.19
C LYS A 117 19.13 -32.26 -15.83
N ILE A 118 20.10 -31.38 -15.63
CA ILE A 118 20.12 -30.48 -14.47
C ILE A 118 19.89 -29.05 -14.95
N GLN A 119 19.01 -28.36 -14.25
CA GLN A 119 18.73 -26.96 -14.50
C GLN A 119 19.00 -26.16 -13.22
N PHE A 120 20.03 -25.32 -13.29
CA PHE A 120 20.33 -24.36 -12.24
C PHE A 120 19.67 -23.03 -12.58
N LEU A 121 18.74 -22.60 -11.73
CA LEU A 121 17.92 -21.43 -11.97
C LEU A 121 18.60 -20.14 -11.53
N SER A 122 19.14 -20.12 -10.33
CA SER A 122 19.71 -18.91 -9.76
C SER A 122 20.44 -19.14 -8.44
N LEU A 123 21.32 -18.23 -8.10
CA LEU A 123 21.89 -18.07 -6.76
C LEU A 123 21.49 -16.71 -6.22
N TYR A 124 20.92 -16.70 -5.03
CA TYR A 124 20.59 -15.47 -4.30
C TYR A 124 21.54 -15.29 -3.11
N ASN A 125 22.16 -14.14 -3.06
CA ASN A 125 22.99 -13.69 -1.97
C ASN A 125 22.15 -12.81 -1.03
N GLY A 126 21.49 -13.43 -0.08
CA GLY A 126 20.51 -12.76 0.76
C GLY A 126 19.32 -12.24 -0.06
N TYR A 127 19.49 -11.10 -0.70
CA TYR A 127 18.41 -10.40 -1.44
C TYR A 127 18.72 -10.21 -2.93
N ARG A 128 19.93 -10.50 -3.36
CA ARG A 128 20.38 -10.29 -4.74
C ARG A 128 20.52 -11.59 -5.48
N GLY A 129 19.85 -11.68 -6.65
CA GLY A 129 20.23 -12.65 -7.66
C GLY A 129 21.64 -12.37 -8.15
N ILE A 130 22.51 -13.37 -8.10
CA ILE A 130 23.84 -13.32 -8.69
C ILE A 130 23.70 -13.67 -10.17
N SER A 131 24.38 -12.92 -11.03
CA SER A 131 24.36 -13.19 -12.45
C SER A 131 24.90 -14.58 -12.75
N LEU A 132 24.25 -15.31 -13.65
CA LEU A 132 24.75 -16.61 -14.10
C LEU A 132 26.11 -16.51 -14.82
N SER A 133 26.48 -15.30 -15.31
CA SER A 133 27.81 -15.02 -15.85
C SER A 133 28.94 -15.02 -14.81
N ASP A 134 28.60 -14.94 -13.52
CA ASP A 134 29.57 -14.95 -12.42
C ASP A 134 29.95 -16.39 -12.01
N PHE A 135 29.39 -17.39 -12.68
CA PHE A 135 29.71 -18.80 -12.50
C PHE A 135 30.73 -19.26 -13.54
N SER A 136 31.73 -19.98 -13.06
CA SER A 136 32.59 -20.79 -13.92
C SER A 136 31.93 -22.16 -14.10
N THR A 137 31.84 -22.61 -15.33
CA THR A 137 31.23 -23.88 -15.71
C THR A 137 32.31 -24.90 -16.08
N TYR A 138 32.19 -26.11 -15.59
CA TYR A 138 33.01 -27.27 -15.98
C TYR A 138 32.07 -28.29 -16.62
N GLY A 139 32.28 -28.66 -17.89
CA GLY A 139 31.38 -29.46 -18.71
C GLY A 139 30.54 -28.63 -19.69
N ASP A 140 29.60 -29.27 -20.36
CA ASP A 140 28.82 -28.70 -21.47
C ASP A 140 27.59 -27.92 -21.01
N TRP A 141 27.73 -27.05 -20.02
CA TRP A 141 26.68 -26.18 -19.55
C TRP A 141 26.24 -25.19 -20.61
N LYS A 142 24.95 -25.13 -20.88
CA LYS A 142 24.32 -24.19 -21.80
C LYS A 142 23.49 -23.18 -21.05
N ARG A 143 23.48 -21.94 -21.53
CA ARG A 143 22.58 -20.91 -20.99
C ARG A 143 21.30 -20.86 -21.84
N GLU A 144 20.17 -21.22 -21.23
CA GLU A 144 18.85 -21.23 -21.86
C GLU A 144 17.85 -20.49 -20.97
N ASN A 145 17.10 -19.55 -21.53
CA ASN A 145 16.03 -18.82 -20.81
C ASN A 145 16.41 -18.32 -19.39
N ASP A 146 17.59 -17.73 -19.25
CA ASP A 146 18.15 -17.28 -17.96
C ASP A 146 18.38 -18.40 -16.92
N GLN A 147 18.67 -19.60 -17.38
CA GLN A 147 19.06 -20.75 -16.58
C GLN A 147 20.37 -21.34 -17.12
N LEU A 148 21.12 -22.06 -16.26
CA LEU A 148 22.20 -22.92 -16.70
C LEU A 148 21.69 -24.34 -16.78
N VAL A 149 21.77 -24.93 -17.95
CA VAL A 149 21.25 -26.28 -18.25
C VAL A 149 22.43 -27.17 -18.63
N LEU A 150 22.49 -28.33 -18.02
CA LEU A 150 23.44 -29.39 -18.35
C LEU A 150 22.67 -30.64 -18.70
N GLU A 151 22.92 -31.17 -19.89
CA GLU A 151 22.30 -32.40 -20.41
C GLU A 151 23.38 -33.48 -20.56
N ASN A 152 23.01 -34.72 -20.30
CA ASN A 152 23.90 -35.89 -20.44
C ASN A 152 25.23 -35.74 -19.67
N PHE A 153 25.16 -35.27 -18.44
CA PHE A 153 26.31 -34.91 -17.64
C PHE A 153 27.09 -36.15 -17.12
N GLN A 154 28.39 -35.93 -16.90
CA GLN A 154 29.32 -36.91 -16.46
C GLN A 154 29.91 -36.58 -15.08
N ASN A 155 30.57 -37.55 -14.46
CA ASN A 155 31.33 -37.26 -13.25
C ASN A 155 32.45 -36.24 -13.54
N GLY A 156 32.48 -35.17 -12.81
CA GLY A 156 33.43 -34.07 -13.00
C GLY A 156 32.82 -32.79 -13.60
N ASP A 157 31.60 -32.88 -14.08
CA ASP A 157 30.86 -31.66 -14.45
C ASP A 157 30.48 -30.88 -13.18
N ALA A 158 30.71 -29.57 -13.20
CA ALA A 158 30.51 -28.74 -12.01
C ALA A 158 30.17 -27.30 -12.34
N LEU A 159 29.63 -26.60 -11.36
CA LEU A 159 29.50 -25.13 -11.32
C LEU A 159 30.36 -24.58 -10.18
N GLU A 160 31.08 -23.52 -10.43
CA GLU A 160 31.86 -22.83 -9.41
C GLU A 160 31.50 -21.35 -9.39
N PHE A 161 31.11 -20.86 -8.20
CA PHE A 161 30.97 -19.44 -7.93
C PHE A 161 32.17 -18.95 -7.11
N LYS A 162 32.84 -17.89 -7.58
CA LYS A 162 33.86 -17.16 -6.83
C LYS A 162 33.50 -15.68 -6.83
N GLY A 163 33.06 -15.18 -5.70
CA GLY A 163 32.64 -13.79 -5.65
C GLY A 163 32.31 -13.30 -4.26
N LYS A 164 31.89 -12.06 -4.20
CA LYS A 164 31.40 -11.46 -2.96
C LYS A 164 29.99 -11.94 -2.68
N ALA A 165 29.80 -12.64 -1.58
CA ALA A 165 28.51 -13.13 -1.16
C ALA A 165 28.31 -12.98 0.35
N GLY A 166 27.07 -12.78 0.77
CA GLY A 166 26.70 -12.56 2.16
C GLY A 166 26.61 -13.83 2.99
N ARG A 167 26.07 -13.67 4.19
CA ARG A 167 25.89 -14.75 5.15
C ARG A 167 24.92 -15.81 4.64
N ASN A 168 23.76 -15.39 4.15
CA ASN A 168 22.72 -16.31 3.71
C ASN A 168 22.73 -16.45 2.19
N ILE A 169 22.99 -17.65 1.71
CA ILE A 169 22.99 -17.97 0.29
C ILE A 169 21.87 -18.97 0.00
N HIS A 170 21.20 -18.76 -1.11
CA HIS A 170 20.14 -19.63 -1.61
C HIS A 170 20.41 -20.01 -3.05
N LEU A 171 20.52 -21.30 -3.29
CA LEU A 171 20.61 -21.91 -4.62
C LEU A 171 19.26 -22.47 -5.01
N TYR A 172 18.90 -22.33 -6.27
CA TYR A 172 17.65 -22.85 -6.83
C TYR A 172 17.94 -23.78 -7.99
N PHE A 173 17.42 -24.98 -7.91
CA PHE A 173 17.49 -26.01 -8.94
C PHE A 173 16.09 -26.46 -9.33
N MET A 174 15.90 -26.80 -10.61
CA MET A 174 14.70 -27.55 -11.01
C MET A 174 14.83 -28.99 -10.53
N VAL A 175 13.71 -29.52 -10.08
CA VAL A 175 13.57 -30.90 -9.62
C VAL A 175 12.71 -31.65 -10.63
N GLY A 176 13.17 -32.81 -11.07
CA GLY A 176 12.43 -33.58 -12.05
C GLY A 176 12.88 -35.02 -12.15
N PRO A 177 12.16 -35.87 -12.89
CA PRO A 177 12.44 -37.30 -12.96
C PRO A 177 13.77 -37.63 -13.65
N ARG A 178 14.40 -36.66 -14.30
CA ARG A 178 15.69 -36.80 -15.00
C ARG A 178 16.84 -36.05 -14.33
N SER A 179 16.56 -35.37 -13.22
CA SER A 179 17.59 -34.66 -12.47
C SER A 179 18.41 -35.67 -11.65
N GLY A 180 19.71 -35.44 -11.59
CA GLY A 180 20.63 -36.32 -10.83
C GLY A 180 20.84 -35.84 -9.40
N LYS A 181 21.99 -36.18 -8.85
CA LYS A 181 22.42 -35.73 -7.52
C LYS A 181 23.44 -34.61 -7.64
N ILE A 182 23.42 -33.69 -6.69
CA ILE A 182 24.42 -32.64 -6.58
C ILE A 182 25.09 -32.72 -5.21
N ARG A 183 26.35 -32.32 -5.17
CA ARG A 183 27.10 -32.07 -3.93
C ARG A 183 27.59 -30.64 -3.94
N ILE A 184 27.29 -29.92 -2.89
CA ILE A 184 27.66 -28.52 -2.74
C ILE A 184 28.73 -28.43 -1.67
N ASP A 185 29.89 -27.91 -2.05
CA ASP A 185 30.95 -27.49 -1.13
C ASP A 185 30.85 -25.99 -0.96
N TRP A 186 30.52 -25.56 0.25
CA TRP A 186 30.29 -24.16 0.56
C TRP A 186 31.55 -23.33 0.76
N GLY A 187 32.72 -24.00 0.74
CA GLY A 187 34.01 -23.33 0.91
C GLY A 187 34.33 -22.85 2.32
N ASP A 188 33.53 -23.24 3.30
CA ASP A 188 33.74 -23.03 4.74
C ASP A 188 34.11 -24.34 5.46
N GLY A 189 34.32 -25.40 4.71
CA GLY A 189 34.57 -26.74 5.18
C GLY A 189 33.33 -27.62 5.31
N SER A 190 32.15 -27.06 5.08
CA SER A 190 30.89 -27.81 5.02
C SER A 190 30.60 -28.26 3.59
N SER A 191 30.05 -29.46 3.46
CA SER A 191 29.52 -29.96 2.19
C SER A 191 28.24 -30.76 2.41
N GLU A 192 27.31 -30.60 1.49
CA GLU A 192 25.98 -31.20 1.54
C GLU A 192 25.64 -31.84 0.19
N SER A 193 24.92 -32.96 0.21
CA SER A 193 24.47 -33.63 -1.01
C SER A 193 22.96 -33.64 -1.09
N TYR A 194 22.43 -33.38 -2.28
CA TYR A 194 21.01 -33.33 -2.55
C TYR A 194 20.65 -34.20 -3.73
N ASP A 195 19.54 -34.90 -3.62
CA ASP A 195 18.93 -35.62 -4.72
C ASP A 195 17.86 -34.73 -5.35
N LEU A 196 18.07 -34.37 -6.62
CA LEU A 196 17.15 -33.54 -7.40
C LEU A 196 16.13 -34.41 -8.15
N SER A 197 16.24 -35.75 -8.08
CA SER A 197 15.27 -36.63 -8.72
C SER A 197 13.93 -36.58 -8.01
N SER A 198 12.86 -36.37 -8.73
CA SER A 198 11.48 -36.38 -8.21
C SER A 198 10.55 -36.96 -9.26
N PRO A 199 9.59 -37.84 -8.89
CA PRO A 199 8.59 -38.35 -9.80
C PRO A 199 7.55 -37.29 -10.21
N MET A 200 7.58 -36.09 -9.61
CA MET A 200 6.66 -35.00 -9.95
C MET A 200 7.15 -34.17 -11.14
N ASN A 201 6.21 -33.52 -11.81
CA ASN A 201 6.44 -32.75 -13.04
C ASN A 201 7.55 -31.71 -12.95
N GLU A 202 8.18 -31.42 -14.07
CA GLU A 202 9.34 -30.54 -14.30
C GLU A 202 9.21 -29.08 -13.83
N GLU A 203 8.14 -28.71 -13.12
CA GLU A 203 7.88 -27.33 -12.67
C GLU A 203 8.24 -27.03 -11.21
N ASP A 204 8.68 -28.03 -10.46
CA ASP A 204 9.08 -27.84 -9.06
C ASP A 204 10.54 -27.39 -8.94
N SER A 205 10.80 -26.39 -8.11
CA SER A 205 12.15 -25.93 -7.81
C SER A 205 12.54 -26.26 -6.37
N LEU A 206 13.72 -26.84 -6.20
CA LEU A 206 14.33 -27.04 -4.89
C LEU A 206 15.16 -25.82 -4.52
N ARG A 207 14.86 -25.27 -3.36
CA ARG A 207 15.70 -24.26 -2.73
C ARG A 207 16.62 -24.88 -1.70
N ILE A 208 17.91 -24.68 -1.90
CA ILE A 208 18.97 -25.06 -0.97
C ILE A 208 19.49 -23.79 -0.31
N SER A 209 19.55 -23.77 1.01
CA SER A 209 19.94 -22.59 1.77
C SER A 209 21.11 -22.90 2.68
N HIS A 210 22.12 -22.03 2.68
CA HIS A 210 23.29 -22.14 3.56
C HIS A 210 23.50 -20.85 4.34
N ASP A 211 23.74 -20.98 5.66
CA ASP A 211 24.09 -19.87 6.54
C ASP A 211 25.54 -20.03 6.99
N TYR A 212 26.41 -19.17 6.50
CA TYR A 212 27.84 -19.16 6.86
C TYR A 212 28.11 -18.75 8.33
N GLY A 213 27.07 -18.54 9.13
CA GLY A 213 27.25 -18.06 10.48
C GLY A 213 27.68 -16.58 10.55
N PRO A 214 27.80 -16.05 11.76
CA PRO A 214 28.19 -14.67 11.97
C PRO A 214 29.64 -14.42 11.53
N SER A 215 29.81 -13.51 10.57
CA SER A 215 31.13 -12.94 10.29
C SER A 215 31.57 -12.10 11.49
N ALA A 216 32.82 -12.23 11.92
CA ALA A 216 33.42 -11.63 13.14
C ALA A 216 32.67 -10.42 13.73
N GLY A 217 32.09 -10.56 14.91
CA GLY A 217 31.00 -9.80 15.56
C GLY A 217 31.01 -8.27 15.54
N ARG A 218 32.09 -7.58 15.14
CA ARG A 218 32.11 -6.11 15.01
C ARG A 218 31.37 -5.61 13.76
N PHE A 219 31.42 -6.34 12.67
CA PHE A 219 30.74 -5.97 11.42
C PHE A 219 29.23 -6.23 11.50
N GLU A 220 28.79 -7.25 12.21
CA GLU A 220 27.35 -7.53 12.39
C GLU A 220 26.66 -6.45 13.21
N LEU A 221 27.27 -6.04 14.32
CA LEU A 221 26.71 -4.94 15.14
C LEU A 221 26.61 -3.65 14.32
N PHE A 222 27.62 -3.33 13.53
CA PHE A 222 27.62 -2.13 12.68
C PHE A 222 26.54 -2.20 11.60
N ASN A 223 26.42 -3.33 10.92
CA ASN A 223 25.37 -3.57 9.93
C ASN A 223 23.97 -3.47 10.57
N PHE A 224 23.77 -4.10 11.73
CA PHE A 224 22.52 -4.02 12.47
C PHE A 224 22.16 -2.58 12.83
N LEU A 225 23.12 -1.84 13.38
CA LEU A 225 22.87 -0.44 13.78
C LEU A 225 22.54 0.47 12.61
N ILE A 226 23.21 0.31 11.46
CA ILE A 226 22.90 1.12 10.27
C ILE A 226 21.52 0.76 9.72
N ASN A 227 21.17 -0.52 9.65
CA ASN A 227 19.88 -0.95 9.17
C ASN A 227 18.75 -0.45 10.10
N LEU A 228 18.93 -0.60 11.41
CA LEU A 228 18.01 -0.06 12.41
C LEU A 228 17.82 1.45 12.23
N LEU A 229 18.93 2.18 12.17
CA LEU A 229 18.91 3.63 12.00
C LEU A 229 18.21 4.04 10.70
N SER A 230 18.40 3.30 9.60
CA SER A 230 17.76 3.57 8.31
C SER A 230 16.24 3.44 8.39
N VAL A 231 15.72 2.34 8.98
CA VAL A 231 14.27 2.11 9.12
C VAL A 231 13.64 3.13 10.04
N VAL A 232 14.23 3.34 11.23
CA VAL A 232 13.74 4.34 12.21
C VAL A 232 13.74 5.74 11.58
N SER A 233 14.76 6.07 10.79
CA SER A 233 14.88 7.37 10.14
C SER A 233 13.81 7.58 9.06
N PHE A 234 13.50 6.55 8.27
CA PHE A 234 12.45 6.63 7.27
C PHE A 234 11.07 6.86 7.92
N ILE A 235 10.76 6.08 8.96
CA ILE A 235 9.51 6.23 9.72
C ILE A 235 9.46 7.62 10.38
N PHE A 236 10.57 8.09 10.95
CA PHE A 236 10.69 9.43 11.51
C PHE A 236 10.34 10.53 10.51
N ALA A 237 10.86 10.43 9.28
CA ALA A 237 10.56 11.41 8.23
C ALA A 237 9.06 11.45 7.90
N LEU A 238 8.41 10.28 7.79
CA LEU A 238 6.97 10.17 7.55
C LEU A 238 6.15 10.74 8.71
N VAL A 239 6.49 10.42 9.95
CA VAL A 239 5.78 10.91 11.14
C VAL A 239 5.95 12.41 11.30
N MET A 240 7.15 12.95 11.05
CA MET A 240 7.40 14.40 11.07
C MET A 240 6.55 15.12 10.02
N LEU A 241 6.52 14.62 8.79
CA LEU A 241 5.68 15.19 7.72
C LEU A 241 4.20 15.18 8.12
N TYR A 242 3.72 14.09 8.67
CA TYR A 242 2.36 13.95 9.18
C TYR A 242 2.04 15.03 10.24
N TRP A 243 2.89 15.18 11.29
CA TRP A 243 2.67 16.18 12.32
C TRP A 243 2.63 17.62 11.80
N VAL A 244 3.53 17.94 10.85
CA VAL A 244 3.54 19.27 10.22
C VAL A 244 2.25 19.52 9.46
N LEU A 245 1.75 18.55 8.70
CA LEU A 245 0.49 18.65 7.96
C LEU A 245 -0.70 18.81 8.91
N VAL A 246 -0.83 17.95 9.91
CA VAL A 246 -1.91 18.03 10.91
C VAL A 246 -1.90 19.37 11.62
N TYR A 247 -0.74 19.82 12.09
CA TYR A 247 -0.61 21.12 12.74
C TYR A 247 -1.03 22.27 11.83
N ALA A 248 -0.65 22.24 10.55
CA ALA A 248 -1.03 23.28 9.58
C ALA A 248 -2.56 23.47 9.48
N PHE A 249 -3.30 22.38 9.54
CA PHE A 249 -4.77 22.41 9.44
C PHE A 249 -5.47 22.74 10.76
N VAL A 250 -4.92 22.27 11.90
CA VAL A 250 -5.62 22.33 13.19
C VAL A 250 -5.26 23.59 13.99
N ARG A 251 -4.11 24.23 13.77
CA ARG A 251 -3.59 25.33 14.61
C ARG A 251 -4.53 26.52 14.78
N LYS A 252 -5.24 26.91 13.72
CA LYS A 252 -6.16 28.08 13.70
C LYS A 252 -7.57 27.73 14.22
N ARG A 253 -7.84 26.49 14.57
CA ARG A 253 -9.13 26.03 15.05
C ARG A 253 -9.30 26.34 16.55
N THR A 254 -10.55 26.38 17.00
CA THR A 254 -10.90 26.60 18.41
C THR A 254 -10.36 25.51 19.31
N LYS A 255 -10.25 25.76 20.62
CA LYS A 255 -9.82 24.75 21.60
C LYS A 255 -10.74 23.54 21.59
N ALA A 256 -12.05 23.74 21.58
CA ALA A 256 -13.05 22.66 21.49
C ALA A 256 -12.84 21.78 20.26
N PHE A 257 -12.61 22.38 19.08
CA PHE A 257 -12.29 21.63 17.86
C PHE A 257 -11.03 20.79 18.01
N LYS A 258 -9.93 21.37 18.57
CA LYS A 258 -8.67 20.66 18.77
C LYS A 258 -8.85 19.46 19.70
N THR A 259 -9.59 19.65 20.80
CA THR A 259 -9.92 18.55 21.72
C THR A 259 -10.72 17.46 21.04
N ALA A 260 -11.79 17.80 20.33
CA ALA A 260 -12.61 16.84 19.58
C ALA A 260 -11.77 16.10 18.50
N PHE A 261 -10.93 16.82 17.76
CA PHE A 261 -10.04 16.23 16.75
C PHE A 261 -9.07 15.21 17.36
N ILE A 262 -8.45 15.54 18.51
CA ILE A 262 -7.53 14.64 19.21
C ILE A 262 -8.27 13.41 19.71
N ILE A 263 -9.43 13.59 20.38
CA ILE A 263 -10.23 12.47 20.89
C ILE A 263 -10.63 11.53 19.75
N ILE A 264 -11.19 12.06 18.65
CA ILE A 264 -11.62 11.26 17.49
C ILE A 264 -10.43 10.54 16.86
N SER A 265 -9.28 11.23 16.70
CA SER A 265 -8.07 10.60 16.13
C SER A 265 -7.56 9.46 17.00
N LEU A 266 -7.45 9.66 18.34
CA LEU A 266 -7.00 8.61 19.26
C LEU A 266 -7.98 7.45 19.33
N SER A 267 -9.29 7.73 19.38
CA SER A 267 -10.33 6.69 19.33
C SER A 267 -10.27 5.88 18.03
N THR A 268 -10.05 6.55 16.89
CA THR A 268 -9.85 5.88 15.61
C THR A 268 -8.64 4.94 15.64
N VAL A 269 -7.50 5.42 16.14
CA VAL A 269 -6.30 4.59 16.27
C VAL A 269 -6.58 3.37 17.15
N LEU A 270 -7.23 3.55 18.30
CA LEU A 270 -7.55 2.45 19.20
C LEU A 270 -8.51 1.44 18.55
N ILE A 271 -9.63 1.91 17.98
CA ILE A 271 -10.62 1.05 17.32
C ILE A 271 -9.94 0.28 16.18
N ARG A 272 -9.20 0.97 15.29
CA ARG A 272 -8.52 0.30 14.15
C ARG A 272 -7.43 -0.67 14.61
N ALA A 273 -6.69 -0.36 15.68
CA ALA A 273 -5.72 -1.30 16.24
C ALA A 273 -6.40 -2.58 16.70
N VAL A 274 -7.51 -2.47 17.45
CA VAL A 274 -8.31 -3.64 17.87
C VAL A 274 -8.82 -4.39 16.64
N SER A 275 -9.40 -3.69 15.66
CA SER A 275 -9.97 -4.28 14.45
C SER A 275 -8.91 -5.03 13.61
N VAL A 276 -7.71 -4.49 13.47
CA VAL A 276 -6.59 -5.14 12.74
C VAL A 276 -6.28 -6.52 13.33
N TYR A 277 -6.34 -6.66 14.67
CA TYR A 277 -6.03 -7.93 15.33
C TYR A 277 -7.24 -8.88 15.40
N THR A 278 -8.45 -8.35 15.52
CA THR A 278 -9.63 -9.17 15.84
C THR A 278 -10.44 -9.60 14.64
N PHE A 279 -10.43 -8.84 13.55
CA PHE A 279 -11.20 -9.21 12.38
C PHE A 279 -10.71 -10.52 11.75
N PRO A 280 -11.65 -11.39 11.33
CA PRO A 280 -11.31 -12.60 10.61
C PRO A 280 -10.58 -12.27 9.31
N LEU A 281 -9.90 -13.28 8.76
CA LEU A 281 -9.25 -13.15 7.46
C LEU A 281 -10.32 -13.00 6.37
N GLY A 282 -10.27 -11.88 5.64
CA GLY A 282 -11.11 -11.67 4.47
C GLY A 282 -10.59 -12.47 3.26
N TRP A 283 -11.51 -12.94 2.40
CA TRP A 283 -11.18 -13.76 1.23
C TRP A 283 -10.10 -13.16 0.33
N ASP A 284 -10.15 -11.86 0.12
CA ASP A 284 -9.26 -11.18 -0.84
C ASP A 284 -7.93 -10.75 -0.22
N GLU A 285 -7.79 -10.74 1.11
CA GLU A 285 -6.59 -10.24 1.78
C GLU A 285 -5.34 -11.02 1.36
N GLY A 286 -5.46 -12.34 1.27
CA GLY A 286 -4.37 -13.19 0.78
C GLY A 286 -3.98 -12.88 -0.67
N THR A 287 -4.95 -12.61 -1.53
CA THR A 287 -4.73 -12.29 -2.94
C THR A 287 -4.01 -10.95 -3.10
N TYR A 288 -4.48 -9.91 -2.40
CA TYR A 288 -3.84 -8.59 -2.46
C TYR A 288 -2.45 -8.58 -1.82
N SER A 289 -2.26 -9.36 -0.75
CA SER A 289 -0.95 -9.52 -0.10
C SER A 289 0.04 -10.23 -1.01
N ARG A 290 -0.38 -11.30 -1.72
CA ARG A 290 0.46 -11.98 -2.72
C ARG A 290 0.82 -11.04 -3.88
N ALA A 291 -0.13 -10.23 -4.34
CA ALA A 291 0.16 -9.21 -5.35
C ALA A 291 1.21 -8.21 -4.84
N ALA A 292 1.03 -7.69 -3.63
CA ALA A 292 1.96 -6.75 -3.02
C ALA A 292 3.38 -7.33 -2.92
N MET A 293 3.50 -8.60 -2.58
CA MET A 293 4.81 -9.27 -2.52
C MET A 293 5.48 -9.41 -3.86
N ARG A 294 4.72 -9.68 -4.94
CA ARG A 294 5.30 -9.72 -6.29
C ARG A 294 5.84 -8.35 -6.69
N TYR A 295 5.15 -7.26 -6.36
CA TYR A 295 5.66 -5.91 -6.56
C TYR A 295 6.91 -5.64 -5.71
N ALA A 296 6.90 -6.06 -4.43
CA ALA A 296 8.03 -5.90 -3.54
C ALA A 296 9.25 -6.69 -4.01
N ASP A 297 9.05 -7.93 -4.48
CA ASP A 297 10.12 -8.78 -4.99
C ASP A 297 10.81 -8.17 -6.21
N LYS A 298 10.03 -7.69 -7.18
CA LYS A 298 10.58 -6.97 -8.34
C LYS A 298 11.32 -5.69 -7.95
N ALA A 299 10.80 -4.94 -6.98
CA ALA A 299 11.47 -3.75 -6.46
C ALA A 299 12.78 -4.11 -5.74
N LEU A 300 12.76 -5.13 -4.87
CA LEU A 300 13.93 -5.61 -4.14
C LEU A 300 15.00 -6.22 -5.06
N SER A 301 14.59 -6.82 -6.17
CA SER A 301 15.49 -7.38 -7.19
C SER A 301 15.95 -6.35 -8.23
N PHE A 302 15.57 -5.06 -8.09
CA PHE A 302 15.83 -3.98 -9.07
C PHE A 302 15.29 -4.23 -10.48
N GLN A 303 14.33 -5.12 -10.59
CA GLN A 303 13.63 -5.41 -11.84
C GLN A 303 12.47 -4.42 -12.06
N TRP A 304 12.73 -3.13 -11.87
CA TRP A 304 11.70 -2.06 -11.98
C TRP A 304 10.97 -2.08 -13.32
N LYS A 305 11.68 -2.45 -14.39
CA LYS A 305 11.09 -2.57 -15.73
C LYS A 305 10.06 -3.69 -15.83
N GLU A 306 10.10 -4.67 -14.95
CA GLU A 306 9.18 -5.80 -14.95
C GLU A 306 7.92 -5.55 -14.09
N ILE A 307 7.89 -4.49 -13.30
CA ILE A 307 6.71 -4.13 -12.51
C ILE A 307 5.44 -3.99 -13.38
N PRO A 308 5.48 -3.33 -14.56
CA PRO A 308 4.31 -3.24 -15.43
C PRO A 308 3.87 -4.58 -16.05
N SER A 309 4.74 -5.58 -16.10
CA SER A 309 4.41 -6.89 -16.66
C SER A 309 3.67 -7.82 -15.69
N ILE A 310 3.57 -7.45 -14.41
CA ILE A 310 2.88 -8.26 -13.40
C ILE A 310 1.39 -8.37 -13.75
N THR A 311 0.94 -9.59 -14.03
CA THR A 311 -0.45 -9.89 -14.40
C THR A 311 -1.28 -10.46 -13.26
N TYR A 312 -0.65 -10.81 -12.13
CA TYR A 312 -1.36 -11.38 -11.00
C TYR A 312 -2.34 -10.36 -10.40
N ASN A 313 -3.59 -10.75 -10.24
CA ASN A 313 -4.69 -9.89 -9.79
C ASN A 313 -4.83 -8.62 -10.68
N HIS A 314 -4.78 -8.84 -12.00
CA HIS A 314 -4.81 -7.79 -13.02
C HIS A 314 -6.16 -7.07 -13.10
N GLU A 315 -7.24 -7.69 -12.64
CA GLU A 315 -8.59 -7.16 -12.60
C GLU A 315 -8.72 -5.90 -11.73
N HIS A 316 -7.78 -5.72 -10.82
CA HIS A 316 -7.70 -4.53 -9.98
C HIS A 316 -6.46 -3.70 -10.27
N PRO A 317 -6.58 -2.35 -10.23
CA PRO A 317 -5.44 -1.44 -10.40
C PRO A 317 -4.33 -1.64 -9.37
N ALA A 318 -3.14 -1.10 -9.65
CA ALA A 318 -1.93 -1.43 -8.91
C ALA A 318 -1.69 -0.61 -7.63
N LEU A 319 -2.27 0.61 -7.49
CA LEU A 319 -1.83 1.58 -6.47
C LEU A 319 -1.91 1.05 -5.03
N VAL A 320 -3.00 0.38 -4.65
CA VAL A 320 -3.14 -0.17 -3.29
C VAL A 320 -2.13 -1.29 -3.06
N LYS A 321 -1.97 -2.18 -4.04
CA LYS A 321 -1.01 -3.30 -3.98
C LYS A 321 0.43 -2.81 -3.86
N LEU A 322 0.79 -1.76 -4.60
CA LEU A 322 2.07 -1.07 -4.48
C LEU A 322 2.26 -0.45 -3.09
N THR A 323 1.20 0.13 -2.52
CA THR A 323 1.27 0.71 -1.18
C THR A 323 1.43 -0.38 -0.11
N PHE A 324 0.77 -1.54 -0.27
CA PHE A 324 0.98 -2.70 0.58
C PHE A 324 2.38 -3.31 0.40
N ALA A 325 3.00 -3.15 -0.77
CA ALA A 325 4.38 -3.58 -0.99
C ALA A 325 5.41 -2.77 -0.18
N VAL A 326 5.11 -1.51 0.17
CA VAL A 326 6.06 -0.65 0.91
C VAL A 326 6.56 -1.28 2.22
N PRO A 327 5.71 -1.71 3.18
CA PRO A 327 6.19 -2.37 4.38
C PRO A 327 6.92 -3.69 4.09
N VAL A 328 6.56 -4.39 3.02
CA VAL A 328 7.24 -5.60 2.58
C VAL A 328 8.66 -5.30 2.09
N ILE A 329 8.83 -4.19 1.34
CA ILE A 329 10.15 -3.71 0.91
C ILE A 329 10.99 -3.27 2.13
N LEU A 330 10.38 -2.56 3.08
CA LEU A 330 11.05 -2.14 4.32
C LEU A 330 11.48 -3.33 5.19
N ASP A 331 10.69 -4.40 5.21
CA ASP A 331 11.07 -5.65 5.87
C ASP A 331 12.26 -6.31 5.18
N GLY A 332 12.41 -6.17 3.87
CA GLY A 332 13.58 -6.61 3.10
C GLY A 332 13.77 -8.12 3.00
N ARG A 333 12.97 -8.96 3.65
CA ARG A 333 13.06 -10.42 3.54
C ARG A 333 12.60 -10.89 2.17
N PRO A 334 13.25 -11.88 1.56
CA PRO A 334 12.78 -12.49 0.31
C PRO A 334 11.37 -13.07 0.43
N TYR A 335 10.65 -13.06 -0.68
CA TYR A 335 9.28 -13.56 -0.80
C TYR A 335 9.05 -14.91 -0.12
N TYR A 336 9.90 -15.90 -0.37
CA TYR A 336 9.74 -17.27 0.15
C TYR A 336 10.04 -17.39 1.65
N GLN A 337 10.85 -16.51 2.21
CA GLN A 337 11.14 -16.52 3.65
C GLN A 337 9.98 -15.97 4.47
N ARG A 338 9.14 -15.12 3.86
CA ARG A 338 7.97 -14.53 4.53
C ARG A 338 6.82 -15.50 4.69
N PHE A 339 6.71 -16.47 3.80
CA PHE A 339 5.52 -17.33 3.73
C PHE A 339 5.71 -18.75 4.23
N GLY A 340 6.90 -19.19 4.50
CA GLY A 340 7.15 -20.60 4.76
C GLY A 340 6.48 -21.47 3.68
N LEU A 341 6.47 -21.00 2.44
CA LEU A 341 5.68 -21.57 1.36
C LEU A 341 6.15 -23.00 1.09
N ASN A 342 5.38 -23.92 1.62
CA ASN A 342 5.16 -25.15 0.93
C ASN A 342 4.31 -24.78 -0.30
N THR A 343 4.95 -24.60 -1.45
CA THR A 343 4.31 -24.26 -2.73
C THR A 343 3.28 -25.31 -3.17
N ARG A 344 3.23 -26.45 -2.50
CA ARG A 344 2.33 -27.57 -2.77
C ARG A 344 0.86 -27.32 -2.40
N ASN A 345 0.58 -26.42 -1.49
CA ASN A 345 -0.80 -26.16 -1.09
C ASN A 345 -1.10 -24.67 -1.26
N ASN A 346 -1.96 -24.33 -2.19
CA ASN A 346 -2.64 -23.04 -2.30
C ASN A 346 -3.49 -22.73 -1.04
N THR A 347 -3.07 -23.18 0.15
CA THR A 347 -3.77 -22.93 1.39
C THR A 347 -3.65 -21.45 1.73
N MET A 348 -4.79 -20.86 2.03
CA MET A 348 -4.93 -19.49 2.49
C MET A 348 -3.87 -19.19 3.54
N LEU A 349 -3.15 -18.11 3.31
CA LEU A 349 -2.20 -17.56 4.27
C LEU A 349 -2.91 -17.29 5.58
N GLY A 350 -2.34 -17.76 6.66
CA GLY A 350 -2.91 -17.58 7.99
C GLY A 350 -2.96 -16.11 8.41
N LYS A 351 -3.78 -15.79 9.40
CA LYS A 351 -3.93 -14.45 9.98
C LYS A 351 -2.60 -13.86 10.49
N GLU A 352 -1.65 -14.72 10.81
CA GLU A 352 -0.31 -14.38 11.31
C GLU A 352 0.66 -13.95 10.22
N ASP A 353 0.22 -13.99 8.95
CA ASP A 353 1.09 -13.57 7.86
C ASP A 353 1.44 -12.09 7.98
N TYR A 354 2.73 -11.83 8.04
CA TYR A 354 3.28 -10.48 8.21
C TYR A 354 2.77 -9.51 7.14
N THR A 355 2.62 -9.97 5.90
CA THR A 355 2.22 -9.12 4.79
C THR A 355 0.75 -8.73 4.87
N ILE A 356 -0.12 -9.64 5.31
CA ILE A 356 -1.52 -9.35 5.58
C ILE A 356 -1.63 -8.36 6.74
N PHE A 357 -0.91 -8.62 7.81
CA PHE A 357 -0.89 -7.75 8.98
C PHE A 357 -0.43 -6.33 8.65
N THR A 358 0.67 -6.18 7.92
CA THR A 358 1.16 -4.86 7.51
C THR A 358 0.23 -4.19 6.51
N GLY A 359 -0.41 -4.93 5.60
CA GLY A 359 -1.46 -4.43 4.72
C GLY A 359 -2.66 -3.89 5.48
N ARG A 360 -3.09 -4.57 6.56
CA ARG A 360 -4.14 -4.10 7.48
C ARG A 360 -3.76 -2.79 8.16
N ILE A 361 -2.50 -2.65 8.60
CA ILE A 361 -2.01 -1.39 9.17
C ILE A 361 -2.06 -0.26 8.16
N VAL A 362 -1.62 -0.52 6.93
CA VAL A 362 -1.69 0.48 5.84
C VAL A 362 -3.14 0.93 5.64
N SER A 363 -4.10 0.00 5.57
CA SER A 363 -5.52 0.32 5.47
C SER A 363 -6.00 1.15 6.67
N ALA A 364 -5.61 0.80 7.90
CA ALA A 364 -5.95 1.53 9.13
C ALA A 364 -5.41 2.97 9.11
N VAL A 365 -4.21 3.18 8.57
CA VAL A 365 -3.63 4.53 8.39
C VAL A 365 -4.47 5.36 7.40
N PHE A 366 -4.86 4.80 6.26
CA PHE A 366 -5.73 5.49 5.30
C PHE A 366 -7.11 5.78 5.88
N SER A 367 -7.68 4.85 6.64
CA SER A 367 -8.94 5.05 7.38
C SER A 367 -8.82 6.20 8.40
N LEU A 368 -7.73 6.25 9.17
CA LEU A 368 -7.44 7.36 10.08
C LEU A 368 -7.34 8.70 9.33
N TRP A 369 -6.64 8.73 8.20
CA TRP A 369 -6.55 9.95 7.38
C TRP A 369 -7.90 10.38 6.81
N THR A 370 -8.78 9.44 6.47
CA THR A 370 -10.16 9.75 6.05
C THR A 370 -10.95 10.41 7.19
N VAL A 371 -10.89 9.83 8.40
CA VAL A 371 -11.53 10.41 9.60
C VAL A 371 -11.00 11.83 9.87
N GLN A 372 -9.68 12.02 9.83
CA GLN A 372 -9.06 13.33 10.06
C GLN A 372 -9.41 14.35 8.98
N ALA A 373 -9.43 13.92 7.72
CA ALA A 373 -9.84 14.78 6.60
C ALA A 373 -11.31 15.19 6.75
N LEU A 374 -12.20 14.28 7.09
CA LEU A 374 -13.61 14.60 7.39
C LEU A 374 -13.73 15.59 8.56
N ALA A 375 -12.97 15.38 9.64
CA ALA A 375 -12.99 16.27 10.80
C ALA A 375 -12.56 17.70 10.44
N VAL A 376 -11.48 17.83 9.67
CA VAL A 376 -10.88 19.14 9.34
C VAL A 376 -11.63 19.85 8.23
N LEU A 377 -12.07 19.13 7.20
CA LEU A 377 -12.61 19.67 5.95
C LEU A 377 -14.13 19.81 5.98
N ILE A 378 -14.81 19.01 6.78
CA ILE A 378 -16.27 19.05 6.97
C ILE A 378 -16.60 19.43 8.41
N HIS A 379 -16.58 18.44 9.33
CA HIS A 379 -16.89 18.65 10.73
C HIS A 379 -16.48 17.44 11.59
N PRO A 380 -16.08 17.59 12.88
CA PRO A 380 -15.77 16.48 13.77
C PRO A 380 -16.89 15.43 13.90
N PHE A 381 -18.18 15.83 13.89
CA PHE A 381 -19.28 14.87 13.93
C PHE A 381 -19.40 14.00 12.68
N ALA A 382 -19.11 14.52 11.48
CA ALA A 382 -19.05 13.70 10.26
C ALA A 382 -17.92 12.65 10.37
N ALA A 383 -16.80 13.05 10.92
CA ALA A 383 -15.68 12.17 11.19
C ALA A 383 -16.01 11.12 12.27
N PHE A 384 -16.70 11.51 13.32
CA PHE A 384 -17.18 10.60 14.37
C PHE A 384 -18.11 9.52 13.80
N PHE A 385 -19.10 9.90 12.98
CA PHE A 385 -19.99 8.93 12.33
C PHE A 385 -19.23 7.98 11.41
N PHE A 386 -18.26 8.49 10.64
CA PHE A 386 -17.43 7.63 9.79
C PHE A 386 -16.53 6.69 10.61
N MET A 387 -16.00 7.16 11.74
CA MET A 387 -15.16 6.35 12.64
C MET A 387 -15.89 5.11 13.16
N ILE A 388 -17.20 5.27 13.51
CA ILE A 388 -18.02 4.22 14.11
C ILE A 388 -18.96 3.52 13.12
N HIS A 389 -18.92 3.84 11.82
CA HIS A 389 -19.69 3.13 10.82
C HIS A 389 -19.01 1.79 10.52
N SER A 390 -19.76 0.68 10.64
CA SER A 390 -19.19 -0.67 10.56
C SER A 390 -18.44 -0.95 9.26
N LEU A 391 -18.95 -0.48 8.10
CA LEU A 391 -18.26 -0.60 6.81
C LEU A 391 -16.89 0.10 6.81
N ALA A 392 -16.83 1.32 7.39
CA ALA A 392 -15.58 2.07 7.48
C ALA A 392 -14.63 1.44 8.50
N GLU A 393 -15.15 0.79 9.52
CA GLU A 393 -14.38 0.06 10.52
C GLU A 393 -13.77 -1.19 9.94
N GLU A 394 -14.55 -2.09 9.37
CA GLU A 394 -14.10 -3.36 8.84
C GLU A 394 -13.14 -3.15 7.67
N PHE A 395 -13.59 -2.47 6.62
CA PHE A 395 -12.79 -2.28 5.41
C PHE A 395 -11.68 -1.22 5.55
N GLY A 396 -11.71 -0.46 6.63
CA GLY A 396 -10.61 0.38 7.06
C GLY A 396 -9.54 -0.33 7.87
N ALA A 397 -9.73 -1.60 8.25
CA ALA A 397 -8.79 -2.38 9.06
C ALA A 397 -8.37 -3.71 8.41
N GLN A 398 -8.98 -4.12 7.31
CA GLN A 398 -8.57 -5.29 6.52
C GLN A 398 -7.60 -4.89 5.40
N ALA A 399 -6.71 -5.80 4.99
CA ALA A 399 -5.80 -5.59 3.86
C ALA A 399 -6.53 -5.71 2.51
N ARG A 400 -7.54 -4.85 2.33
CA ARG A 400 -8.39 -4.77 1.15
C ARG A 400 -8.18 -3.46 0.39
N LEU A 401 -8.82 -3.32 -0.76
CA LEU A 401 -8.60 -2.17 -1.65
C LEU A 401 -9.43 -0.93 -1.29
N GLU A 402 -10.26 -0.95 -0.24
CA GLU A 402 -11.29 0.05 0.04
C GLU A 402 -10.78 1.30 0.74
N ALA A 403 -9.86 1.17 1.69
CA ALA A 403 -9.43 2.28 2.55
C ALA A 403 -8.84 3.47 1.78
N MET A 404 -8.03 3.20 0.75
CA MET A 404 -7.42 4.25 -0.07
C MET A 404 -8.42 5.00 -0.94
N PRO A 405 -9.26 4.32 -1.76
CA PRO A 405 -10.23 5.04 -2.59
C PRO A 405 -11.31 5.75 -1.76
N MET A 406 -11.66 5.31 -0.54
CA MET A 406 -12.50 6.09 0.36
C MET A 406 -11.90 7.46 0.68
N LEU A 407 -10.59 7.53 0.97
CA LEU A 407 -9.90 8.80 1.19
C LEU A 407 -9.83 9.64 -0.08
N PHE A 408 -9.37 9.04 -1.17
CA PHE A 408 -9.09 9.79 -2.39
C PHE A 408 -10.36 10.29 -3.06
N SER A 409 -11.44 9.51 -3.07
CA SER A 409 -12.74 9.96 -3.56
C SER A 409 -13.30 11.13 -2.74
N PHE A 410 -13.19 11.06 -1.40
CA PHE A 410 -13.56 12.17 -0.54
C PHE A 410 -12.75 13.45 -0.84
N LEU A 411 -11.42 13.32 -0.94
CA LEU A 411 -10.56 14.46 -1.26
C LEU A 411 -10.84 15.03 -2.65
N SER A 412 -11.06 14.16 -3.65
CA SER A 412 -11.44 14.61 -5.00
C SER A 412 -12.72 15.46 -4.98
N ILE A 413 -13.78 14.95 -4.35
CA ILE A 413 -15.06 15.67 -4.22
C ILE A 413 -14.89 16.98 -3.44
N TRP A 414 -14.14 16.95 -2.34
CA TRP A 414 -13.93 18.17 -1.55
C TRP A 414 -13.17 19.23 -2.33
N PHE A 415 -12.08 18.89 -3.00
CA PHE A 415 -11.33 19.85 -3.82
C PHE A 415 -12.16 20.39 -4.98
N PHE A 416 -13.00 19.53 -5.59
CA PHE A 416 -13.90 19.99 -6.64
C PHE A 416 -14.94 20.97 -6.12
N SER A 417 -15.50 20.74 -4.92
CA SER A 417 -16.42 21.68 -4.28
C SER A 417 -15.78 23.05 -4.03
N GLN A 418 -14.49 23.08 -3.66
CA GLN A 418 -13.75 24.34 -3.50
C GLN A 418 -13.51 25.03 -4.85
N PHE A 419 -13.27 24.26 -5.93
CA PHE A 419 -13.18 24.80 -7.28
C PHE A 419 -14.50 25.45 -7.71
N LEU A 420 -15.63 24.75 -7.57
CA LEU A 420 -16.95 25.30 -7.92
C LEU A 420 -17.26 26.59 -7.13
N LYS A 421 -17.04 26.58 -5.82
CA LYS A 421 -17.25 27.75 -4.96
C LYS A 421 -16.42 28.95 -5.42
N GLY A 422 -15.17 28.76 -5.77
CA GLY A 422 -14.32 29.82 -6.26
C GLY A 422 -14.74 30.33 -7.65
N THR A 423 -15.20 29.47 -8.55
CA THR A 423 -15.69 29.82 -9.88
C THR A 423 -16.98 30.63 -9.77
N GLU A 424 -17.93 30.23 -8.92
CA GLU A 424 -19.15 30.95 -8.65
C GLU A 424 -18.90 32.37 -8.08
N LEU A 425 -17.87 32.53 -7.26
CA LEU A 425 -17.43 33.80 -6.69
C LEU A 425 -16.53 34.62 -7.64
N ARG A 426 -16.30 34.14 -8.87
CA ARG A 426 -15.43 34.76 -9.89
C ARG A 426 -14.00 35.03 -9.41
N GLN A 427 -13.50 34.22 -8.48
CA GLN A 427 -12.13 34.29 -7.99
C GLN A 427 -11.18 33.60 -8.98
N LYS A 428 -10.63 34.36 -9.96
CA LYS A 428 -9.70 33.77 -10.97
C LYS A 428 -8.39 33.24 -10.41
N LYS A 429 -7.82 33.87 -9.37
CA LYS A 429 -6.57 33.46 -8.76
C LYS A 429 -6.79 32.35 -7.72
N GLY A 430 -6.33 31.15 -8.00
CA GLY A 430 -6.28 30.04 -7.05
C GLY A 430 -7.28 28.92 -7.30
N ASN A 431 -8.25 29.07 -8.23
CA ASN A 431 -9.21 28.02 -8.54
C ASN A 431 -8.61 26.83 -9.24
N LEU A 432 -7.67 27.04 -10.17
CA LEU A 432 -7.04 25.98 -10.94
C LEU A 432 -6.35 24.94 -10.06
N LYS A 433 -5.74 25.35 -8.95
CA LYS A 433 -5.11 24.40 -8.00
C LYS A 433 -6.10 23.39 -7.42
N TRP A 434 -7.34 23.83 -7.14
CA TRP A 434 -8.36 22.94 -6.59
C TRP A 434 -8.87 21.94 -7.64
N LEU A 435 -8.99 22.39 -8.88
CA LEU A 435 -9.32 21.54 -10.02
C LEU A 435 -8.24 20.47 -10.23
N ILE A 436 -6.96 20.89 -10.26
CA ILE A 436 -5.83 19.98 -10.43
C ILE A 436 -5.78 18.94 -9.29
N LEU A 437 -5.90 19.38 -8.03
CA LEU A 437 -5.90 18.47 -6.88
C LEU A 437 -7.07 17.49 -6.95
N SER A 438 -8.26 17.98 -7.29
CA SER A 438 -9.44 17.12 -7.46
C SER A 438 -9.21 16.05 -8.53
N ALA A 439 -8.69 16.43 -9.69
CA ALA A 439 -8.40 15.52 -10.80
C ALA A 439 -7.31 14.51 -10.45
N LEU A 440 -6.24 14.94 -9.78
CA LEU A 440 -5.20 14.05 -9.29
C LEU A 440 -5.77 12.97 -8.36
N PHE A 441 -6.61 13.37 -7.40
CA PHE A 441 -7.23 12.41 -6.48
C PHE A 441 -8.27 11.52 -7.16
N LEU A 442 -8.97 11.98 -8.21
CA LEU A 442 -9.83 11.09 -9.01
C LEU A 442 -9.01 10.03 -9.74
N GLY A 443 -7.89 10.41 -10.35
CA GLY A 443 -6.98 9.45 -10.98
C GLY A 443 -6.37 8.46 -10.00
N MET A 444 -6.00 8.90 -8.79
CA MET A 444 -5.55 8.02 -7.71
C MET A 444 -6.68 7.09 -7.21
N THR A 445 -7.92 7.58 -7.17
CA THR A 445 -9.10 6.76 -6.88
C THR A 445 -9.25 5.64 -7.90
N ALA A 446 -9.17 5.98 -9.19
CA ALA A 446 -9.21 5.01 -10.29
C ALA A 446 -8.07 3.99 -10.20
N ALA A 447 -6.85 4.45 -9.91
CA ALA A 447 -5.66 3.61 -9.74
C ALA A 447 -5.70 2.73 -8.48
N SER A 448 -6.60 3.05 -7.53
CA SER A 448 -6.85 2.25 -6.32
C SER A 448 -7.94 1.20 -6.57
N LYS A 449 -9.13 1.64 -7.00
CA LYS A 449 -10.27 0.76 -7.32
C LYS A 449 -11.25 1.46 -8.25
N MET A 450 -11.41 0.96 -9.47
CA MET A 450 -12.14 1.64 -10.54
C MET A 450 -13.60 1.98 -10.21
N ILE A 451 -14.31 1.12 -9.47
CA ILE A 451 -15.74 1.31 -9.15
C ILE A 451 -16.00 2.60 -8.35
N TYR A 452 -15.00 3.12 -7.63
CA TYR A 452 -15.14 4.40 -6.93
C TYR A 452 -15.15 5.61 -7.87
N CYS A 453 -14.83 5.42 -9.17
CA CYS A 453 -14.93 6.50 -10.16
C CYS A 453 -16.37 6.96 -10.43
N VAL A 454 -17.38 6.28 -9.91
CA VAL A 454 -18.77 6.73 -9.90
C VAL A 454 -18.93 8.16 -9.38
N ILE A 455 -17.99 8.63 -8.55
CA ILE A 455 -17.97 10.04 -8.08
C ILE A 455 -17.83 11.05 -9.23
N ALA A 456 -17.33 10.66 -10.40
CA ALA A 456 -17.28 11.53 -11.58
C ALA A 456 -18.68 12.00 -12.01
N PHE A 457 -19.70 11.16 -11.84
CA PHE A 457 -21.10 11.57 -12.10
C PHE A 457 -21.60 12.62 -11.11
N ALA A 458 -21.17 12.55 -9.86
CA ALA A 458 -21.47 13.59 -8.86
C ALA A 458 -20.79 14.92 -9.22
N ILE A 459 -19.56 14.87 -9.69
CA ILE A 459 -18.80 16.02 -10.20
C ILE A 459 -19.54 16.65 -11.40
N LEU A 460 -19.95 15.81 -12.35
CA LEU A 460 -20.70 16.26 -13.51
C LEU A 460 -22.04 16.91 -13.13
N ALA A 461 -22.82 16.25 -12.25
CA ALA A 461 -24.11 16.79 -11.78
C ALA A 461 -23.96 18.14 -11.07
N ALA A 462 -22.96 18.27 -10.19
CA ALA A 462 -22.67 19.53 -9.51
C ALA A 462 -22.24 20.62 -10.49
N THR A 463 -21.49 20.27 -11.54
CA THR A 463 -21.09 21.19 -12.60
C THR A 463 -22.30 21.68 -13.41
N ILE A 464 -23.18 20.73 -13.78
CA ILE A 464 -24.45 21.07 -14.50
C ILE A 464 -25.29 21.99 -13.63
N GLU A 465 -25.50 21.67 -12.34
CA GLU A 465 -26.26 22.54 -11.42
C GLU A 465 -25.68 23.97 -11.38
N SER A 466 -24.34 24.08 -11.25
CA SER A 466 -23.68 25.40 -11.24
C SER A 466 -23.83 26.13 -12.55
N GLY A 467 -23.69 25.46 -13.69
CA GLY A 467 -23.83 26.03 -15.02
C GLY A 467 -25.27 26.46 -15.36
N VAL A 468 -26.27 25.67 -14.99
CA VAL A 468 -27.71 26.05 -15.16
C VAL A 468 -28.03 27.32 -14.39
N ARG A 469 -27.46 27.44 -13.20
CA ARG A 469 -27.69 28.59 -12.33
C ARG A 469 -26.98 29.87 -12.79
N GLN A 470 -25.78 29.71 -13.34
CA GLN A 470 -24.96 30.82 -13.81
C GLN A 470 -24.57 30.60 -15.28
N ARG A 471 -25.48 30.89 -16.20
CA ARG A 471 -25.31 30.60 -17.64
C ARG A 471 -24.03 31.18 -18.25
N ASN A 472 -23.49 32.25 -17.71
CA ASN A 472 -22.30 32.92 -18.21
C ASN A 472 -20.97 32.17 -17.89
N ILE A 473 -20.98 31.14 -17.03
CA ILE A 473 -19.77 30.36 -16.68
C ILE A 473 -19.67 29.03 -17.43
N TRP A 474 -20.64 28.67 -18.29
CA TRP A 474 -20.66 27.39 -18.99
C TRP A 474 -19.37 27.07 -19.78
N LYS A 475 -18.85 28.05 -20.53
CA LYS A 475 -17.62 27.87 -21.31
C LYS A 475 -16.43 27.56 -20.40
N GLU A 476 -16.33 28.27 -19.27
CA GLU A 476 -15.27 28.06 -18.28
C GLU A 476 -15.39 26.67 -17.61
N LEU A 477 -16.60 26.27 -17.23
CA LEU A 477 -16.87 24.96 -16.63
C LEU A 477 -16.58 23.81 -17.60
N PHE A 478 -16.98 23.95 -18.87
CA PHE A 478 -16.73 22.93 -19.88
C PHE A 478 -15.21 22.73 -20.12
N GLY A 479 -14.47 23.84 -20.36
CA GLY A 479 -13.02 23.78 -20.51
C GLY A 479 -12.32 23.21 -19.26
N SER A 480 -12.84 23.52 -18.07
CA SER A 480 -12.33 22.97 -16.82
C SER A 480 -12.59 21.46 -16.68
N LEU A 481 -13.76 20.95 -17.14
CA LEU A 481 -14.05 19.52 -17.14
C LEU A 481 -13.14 18.74 -18.11
N VAL A 482 -12.84 19.31 -19.28
CA VAL A 482 -11.88 18.69 -20.22
C VAL A 482 -10.49 18.59 -19.58
N LEU A 483 -10.00 19.70 -19.02
CA LEU A 483 -8.71 19.72 -18.31
C LEU A 483 -8.70 18.75 -17.12
N PHE A 484 -9.80 18.71 -16.36
CA PHE A 484 -9.98 17.77 -15.25
C PHE A 484 -9.86 16.32 -15.71
N GLY A 485 -10.53 15.95 -16.81
CA GLY A 485 -10.46 14.60 -17.37
C GLY A 485 -9.05 14.23 -17.82
N ILE A 486 -8.34 15.13 -18.50
CA ILE A 486 -6.96 14.91 -18.93
C ILE A 486 -6.03 14.67 -17.73
N ILE A 487 -6.12 15.50 -16.69
CA ILE A 487 -5.30 15.36 -15.49
C ILE A 487 -5.66 14.07 -14.73
N ALA A 488 -6.94 13.75 -14.59
CA ALA A 488 -7.38 12.53 -13.91
C ALA A 488 -6.89 11.26 -14.64
N LEU A 489 -6.99 11.25 -15.97
CA LEU A 489 -6.47 10.16 -16.79
C LEU A 489 -4.94 10.05 -16.67
N GLY A 490 -4.21 11.17 -16.77
CA GLY A 490 -2.77 11.19 -16.57
C GLY A 490 -2.35 10.67 -15.19
N SER A 491 -3.08 11.08 -14.14
CA SER A 491 -2.87 10.60 -12.77
C SER A 491 -3.13 9.10 -12.66
N PHE A 492 -4.22 8.59 -13.25
CA PHE A 492 -4.49 7.15 -13.30
C PHE A 492 -3.32 6.37 -13.92
N PHE A 493 -2.81 6.83 -15.06
CA PHE A 493 -1.66 6.20 -15.72
C PHE A 493 -0.40 6.24 -14.85
N ILE A 494 -0.08 7.38 -14.24
CA ILE A 494 1.11 7.52 -13.40
C ILE A 494 1.06 6.54 -12.21
N PHE A 495 -0.08 6.42 -11.55
CA PHE A 495 -0.23 5.60 -10.34
C PHE A 495 -0.64 4.15 -10.61
N ASN A 496 -0.84 3.77 -11.87
CA ASN A 496 -1.19 2.40 -12.25
C ASN A 496 -0.20 1.81 -13.26
N PRO A 497 1.00 1.40 -12.84
CA PRO A 497 2.01 0.87 -13.76
C PRO A 497 1.56 -0.40 -14.49
N SER A 498 0.56 -1.12 -14.01
CA SER A 498 0.05 -2.33 -14.68
C SER A 498 -0.49 -2.07 -16.10
N VAL A 499 -0.78 -0.82 -16.45
CA VAL A 499 -1.28 -0.42 -17.78
C VAL A 499 -0.21 0.21 -18.69
N TRP A 500 1.07 0.32 -18.26
CA TRP A 500 2.06 1.09 -19.02
C TRP A 500 2.50 0.46 -20.35
N TYR A 501 2.58 -0.88 -20.42
CA TYR A 501 3.06 -1.54 -21.64
C TYR A 501 1.99 -1.65 -22.73
N ASP A 502 0.76 -1.95 -22.35
CA ASP A 502 -0.37 -2.09 -23.25
C ASP A 502 -1.65 -1.59 -22.57
N PRO A 503 -1.88 -0.27 -22.58
CA PRO A 503 -3.01 0.34 -21.88
C PRO A 503 -4.36 -0.21 -22.33
N ILE A 504 -4.56 -0.36 -23.64
CA ILE A 504 -5.85 -0.75 -24.21
C ILE A 504 -6.19 -2.17 -23.84
N SER A 505 -5.28 -3.11 -24.08
CA SER A 505 -5.48 -4.53 -23.75
C SER A 505 -5.65 -4.72 -22.24
N ARG A 506 -4.83 -4.05 -21.42
CA ARG A 506 -4.92 -4.17 -19.96
C ARG A 506 -6.22 -3.63 -19.38
N ILE A 507 -6.68 -2.48 -19.85
CA ILE A 507 -7.98 -1.93 -19.43
C ILE A 507 -9.12 -2.82 -19.92
N SER A 508 -9.06 -3.31 -21.17
CA SER A 508 -10.03 -4.26 -21.70
C SER A 508 -10.11 -5.56 -20.89
N MET A 509 -8.95 -6.10 -20.48
CA MET A 509 -8.89 -7.27 -19.60
C MET A 509 -9.53 -7.00 -18.23
N MET A 510 -9.29 -5.82 -17.63
CA MET A 510 -9.93 -5.43 -16.36
C MET A 510 -11.46 -5.37 -16.50
N ILE A 511 -11.96 -4.75 -17.58
CA ILE A 511 -13.40 -4.62 -17.84
C ILE A 511 -14.00 -6.00 -18.12
N GLY A 512 -13.41 -6.77 -19.03
CA GLY A 512 -13.89 -8.10 -19.39
C GLY A 512 -13.92 -9.09 -18.23
N PHE A 513 -12.95 -8.99 -17.28
CA PHE A 513 -13.01 -9.78 -16.05
C PHE A 513 -14.27 -9.43 -15.24
N HIS A 514 -14.55 -8.15 -15.03
CA HIS A 514 -15.72 -7.74 -14.27
C HIS A 514 -17.05 -8.08 -14.96
N GLU A 515 -17.12 -8.01 -16.30
CA GLU A 515 -18.30 -8.43 -17.06
C GLU A 515 -18.56 -9.93 -16.88
N ASN A 516 -17.55 -10.78 -17.07
CA ASN A 516 -17.68 -12.22 -16.87
C ASN A 516 -18.02 -12.60 -15.43
N TYR A 517 -17.39 -11.93 -14.47
CA TYR A 517 -17.64 -12.17 -13.05
C TYR A 517 -19.05 -11.78 -12.62
N GLN A 518 -19.60 -10.68 -13.18
CA GLN A 518 -20.98 -10.29 -12.93
C GLN A 518 -22.00 -11.32 -13.40
N VAL A 519 -21.76 -11.95 -14.53
CA VAL A 519 -22.65 -13.01 -15.04
C VAL A 519 -22.65 -14.23 -14.14
N GLN A 520 -21.51 -14.57 -13.54
CA GLN A 520 -21.37 -15.74 -12.66
C GLN A 520 -21.96 -15.53 -11.27
N GLU A 521 -21.94 -14.30 -10.76
CA GLU A 521 -22.22 -13.99 -9.35
C GLU A 521 -23.45 -13.07 -9.17
N SER A 522 -24.26 -12.86 -10.24
CA SER A 522 -25.37 -11.89 -10.22
C SER A 522 -26.49 -12.23 -9.25
N ASP A 523 -26.70 -13.52 -8.94
CA ASP A 523 -27.90 -14.01 -8.25
C ASP A 523 -27.70 -14.21 -6.73
N ILE A 524 -26.50 -13.92 -6.20
CA ILE A 524 -26.20 -14.16 -4.76
C ILE A 524 -27.06 -13.28 -3.86
N TYR A 525 -27.27 -12.01 -4.25
CA TYR A 525 -28.00 -11.03 -3.46
C TYR A 525 -29.00 -10.22 -4.30
N PRO A 526 -30.17 -9.83 -3.73
CA PRO A 526 -31.14 -9.00 -4.43
C PRO A 526 -30.58 -7.60 -4.70
N TRP A 527 -31.10 -6.91 -5.73
CA TRP A 527 -30.63 -5.59 -6.16
C TRP A 527 -30.65 -4.52 -5.05
N TRP A 528 -31.54 -4.64 -4.07
CA TRP A 528 -31.68 -3.71 -2.93
C TRP A 528 -30.74 -4.02 -1.76
N GLN A 529 -30.01 -5.12 -1.79
CA GLN A 529 -29.12 -5.54 -0.71
C GLN A 529 -28.15 -4.44 -0.21
N PRO A 530 -27.60 -3.56 -1.07
CA PRO A 530 -26.76 -2.47 -0.60
C PRO A 530 -27.40 -1.55 0.44
N ILE A 531 -28.74 -1.38 0.43
CA ILE A 531 -29.43 -0.61 1.46
C ILE A 531 -29.27 -1.28 2.83
N VAL A 532 -29.38 -2.60 2.89
CA VAL A 532 -29.22 -3.35 4.14
C VAL A 532 -27.81 -3.15 4.70
N TRP A 533 -26.81 -3.20 3.84
CA TRP A 533 -25.41 -3.04 4.26
C TRP A 533 -25.06 -1.64 4.79
N ILE A 534 -25.71 -0.58 4.29
CA ILE A 534 -25.49 0.77 4.79
C ILE A 534 -26.38 1.13 5.98
N THR A 535 -27.33 0.29 6.33
CA THR A 535 -28.29 0.51 7.43
C THR A 535 -28.07 -0.40 8.63
N ARG A 536 -27.29 -1.46 8.48
CA ARG A 536 -27.04 -2.44 9.54
C ARG A 536 -25.55 -2.72 9.70
N SER A 537 -25.15 -3.07 10.89
CA SER A 537 -23.79 -3.47 11.16
C SER A 537 -23.37 -4.69 10.32
N VAL A 538 -22.21 -4.60 9.69
CA VAL A 538 -21.63 -5.65 8.84
C VAL A 538 -21.36 -6.94 9.62
N ALA A 539 -21.18 -6.87 10.93
CA ALA A 539 -20.99 -8.06 11.79
C ALA A 539 -22.05 -9.15 11.58
N HIS A 540 -23.26 -8.75 11.18
CA HIS A 540 -24.34 -9.69 10.88
C HIS A 540 -24.28 -10.30 9.46
N HIS A 541 -23.38 -9.81 8.61
CA HIS A 541 -23.29 -10.22 7.20
C HIS A 541 -22.00 -10.98 6.88
N SER A 542 -20.95 -10.83 7.69
CA SER A 542 -19.66 -11.47 7.47
C SER A 542 -19.63 -12.96 7.82
N ASP A 543 -20.56 -13.44 8.61
CA ASP A 543 -20.57 -14.83 9.11
C ASP A 543 -20.85 -15.88 8.02
N GLN A 544 -21.42 -15.50 6.88
CA GLN A 544 -21.73 -16.46 5.81
C GLN A 544 -20.51 -16.89 5.01
N PHE A 545 -19.43 -16.11 4.98
CA PHE A 545 -18.28 -16.35 4.12
C PHE A 545 -16.91 -16.28 4.83
N ALA A 546 -16.86 -15.91 6.11
CA ALA A 546 -15.60 -15.87 6.83
C ALA A 546 -15.22 -17.28 7.29
N PRO A 547 -14.02 -17.78 6.95
CA PRO A 547 -13.50 -18.98 7.59
C PRO A 547 -13.48 -18.74 9.12
N LYS A 548 -13.86 -19.75 9.89
CA LYS A 548 -13.85 -19.69 11.36
C LYS A 548 -12.54 -19.08 11.84
N SER A 549 -12.63 -18.08 12.71
CA SER A 549 -11.45 -17.49 13.35
C SER A 549 -10.50 -18.59 13.83
N PRO A 550 -9.18 -18.46 13.67
CA PRO A 550 -8.22 -19.41 14.23
C PRO A 550 -8.35 -19.56 15.75
N LEU A 551 -9.05 -18.67 16.44
CA LEU A 551 -9.42 -18.80 17.86
C LEU A 551 -10.67 -19.67 18.09
N GLY A 552 -11.22 -20.33 17.06
CA GLY A 552 -12.26 -21.37 17.17
C GLY A 552 -13.68 -20.88 17.46
N LYS A 553 -13.86 -19.68 17.94
CA LYS A 553 -15.14 -18.96 18.03
C LYS A 553 -14.88 -17.56 17.52
N SER A 554 -15.66 -17.10 16.53
CA SER A 554 -15.72 -15.67 16.30
C SER A 554 -16.06 -15.07 17.65
N PRO A 555 -15.18 -14.29 18.31
CA PRO A 555 -15.71 -13.39 19.30
C PRO A 555 -16.76 -12.61 18.53
N GLU A 556 -17.99 -12.55 19.03
CA GLU A 556 -18.98 -11.63 18.52
C GLU A 556 -18.26 -10.31 18.45
N HIS A 557 -17.90 -9.89 17.21
CA HIS A 557 -17.08 -8.70 17.05
C HIS A 557 -17.94 -7.58 17.57
N PHE A 558 -17.56 -7.03 18.70
CA PHE A 558 -18.24 -5.89 19.27
C PHE A 558 -17.87 -4.69 18.39
N PHE A 559 -18.67 -4.52 17.33
CA PHE A 559 -18.66 -3.26 16.61
C PHE A 559 -19.33 -2.23 17.51
N PHE A 560 -18.58 -1.24 17.91
CA PHE A 560 -19.18 -0.03 18.43
C PHE A 560 -19.75 0.75 17.24
N SER A 561 -20.82 0.24 16.65
CA SER A 561 -21.47 0.82 15.49
C SER A 561 -22.89 1.26 15.82
N ALA A 562 -23.32 2.29 15.13
CA ALA A 562 -24.68 2.83 15.21
C ALA A 562 -25.19 3.13 13.81
N ASP A 563 -25.03 2.20 12.89
CA ASP A 563 -25.30 2.37 11.46
C ASP A 563 -26.74 2.75 11.19
N GLU A 564 -27.68 2.16 11.91
CA GLU A 564 -29.12 2.48 11.84
C GLU A 564 -29.38 3.95 12.21
N LEU A 565 -28.76 4.42 13.28
CA LEU A 565 -28.89 5.83 13.70
C LEU A 565 -28.24 6.77 12.69
N ILE A 566 -27.05 6.40 12.20
CA ILE A 566 -26.33 7.18 11.18
C ILE A 566 -27.18 7.30 9.92
N PHE A 567 -27.83 6.20 9.48
CA PHE A 567 -28.68 6.20 8.30
C PHE A 567 -29.93 7.08 8.50
N ILE A 568 -30.62 6.98 9.64
CA ILE A 568 -31.78 7.83 9.96
C ILE A 568 -31.38 9.31 9.94
N LEU A 569 -30.28 9.66 10.60
CA LEU A 569 -29.74 11.02 10.60
C LEU A 569 -29.35 11.47 9.19
N ALA A 570 -28.79 10.61 8.36
CA ALA A 570 -28.44 10.92 6.99
C ALA A 570 -29.67 11.20 6.14
N CYS A 571 -30.75 10.43 6.27
CA CYS A 571 -32.03 10.70 5.60
C CYS A 571 -32.53 12.11 5.94
N ILE A 572 -32.56 12.47 7.25
CA ILE A 572 -32.94 13.84 7.68
C ILE A 572 -32.00 14.89 7.07
N GLY A 573 -30.69 14.59 7.04
CA GLY A 573 -29.65 15.48 6.56
C GLY A 573 -29.73 15.76 5.06
N PHE A 574 -30.03 14.75 4.25
CA PHE A 574 -30.15 14.91 2.79
C PHE A 574 -31.25 15.89 2.38
N PHE A 575 -32.37 15.92 3.11
CA PHE A 575 -33.42 16.91 2.87
C PHE A 575 -33.02 18.32 3.26
N LYS A 576 -32.00 18.51 4.06
CA LYS A 576 -31.59 19.84 4.61
C LYS A 576 -30.12 20.14 4.36
N ILE A 577 -29.47 19.38 3.46
CA ILE A 577 -28.07 19.61 3.12
C ILE A 577 -27.90 21.02 2.51
N PRO A 578 -26.97 21.84 3.02
CA PRO A 578 -26.68 23.14 2.43
C PRO A 578 -26.21 22.98 1.00
N ARG A 579 -26.54 23.98 0.18
CA ARG A 579 -26.23 23.99 -1.26
C ARG A 579 -24.76 23.69 -1.55
N GLU A 580 -23.84 24.25 -0.80
CA GLU A 580 -22.39 24.06 -0.94
C GLU A 580 -21.92 22.61 -0.69
N TYR A 581 -22.80 21.79 -0.10
CA TYR A 581 -22.55 20.38 0.18
C TYR A 581 -23.40 19.43 -0.70
N ARG A 582 -24.19 19.94 -1.66
CA ARG A 582 -25.06 19.10 -2.51
C ARG A 582 -24.28 18.09 -3.36
N ILE A 583 -23.03 18.36 -3.67
CA ILE A 583 -22.17 17.42 -4.37
C ILE A 583 -22.06 16.07 -3.63
N TYR A 584 -22.14 16.07 -2.28
CA TYR A 584 -22.16 14.85 -1.48
C TYR A 584 -23.49 14.10 -1.59
N PHE A 585 -24.59 14.82 -1.76
CA PHE A 585 -25.88 14.21 -2.07
C PHE A 585 -25.84 13.54 -3.46
N TYR A 586 -25.30 14.21 -4.46
CA TYR A 586 -25.11 13.61 -5.79
C TYR A 586 -24.22 12.38 -5.72
N TRP A 587 -23.12 12.44 -4.97
CA TRP A 587 -22.26 11.29 -4.75
C TRP A 587 -23.03 10.12 -4.13
N PHE A 588 -23.83 10.35 -3.09
CA PHE A 588 -24.65 9.31 -2.48
C PHE A 588 -25.63 8.69 -3.48
N ILE A 589 -26.37 9.53 -4.22
CA ILE A 589 -27.38 9.06 -5.18
C ILE A 589 -26.74 8.26 -6.31
N PHE A 590 -25.69 8.78 -6.96
CA PHE A 590 -25.04 8.06 -8.05
C PHE A 590 -24.31 6.81 -7.56
N GLY A 591 -23.70 6.86 -6.38
CA GLY A 591 -23.10 5.69 -5.74
C GLY A 591 -24.12 4.60 -5.44
N LEU A 592 -25.27 4.97 -4.86
CA LEU A 592 -26.34 4.02 -4.57
C LEU A 592 -26.98 3.45 -5.85
N PHE A 593 -27.23 4.31 -6.84
CA PHE A 593 -27.74 3.89 -8.14
C PHE A 593 -26.79 2.90 -8.81
N PHE A 594 -25.48 3.18 -8.82
CA PHE A 594 -24.47 2.25 -9.30
C PHE A 594 -24.54 0.91 -8.58
N LEU A 595 -24.63 0.92 -7.25
CA LEU A 595 -24.72 -0.32 -6.46
C LEU A 595 -25.98 -1.13 -6.77
N PHE A 596 -27.08 -0.49 -7.16
CA PHE A 596 -28.31 -1.18 -7.55
C PHE A 596 -28.20 -1.86 -8.90
N ILE A 597 -27.58 -1.20 -9.88
CA ILE A 597 -27.46 -1.75 -11.24
C ILE A 597 -26.25 -2.67 -11.42
N TRP A 598 -25.23 -2.56 -10.56
CA TRP A 598 -24.04 -3.40 -10.64
C TRP A 598 -24.43 -4.86 -10.36
N GLY A 599 -24.12 -5.77 -11.28
CA GLY A 599 -24.54 -7.16 -11.19
C GLY A 599 -24.08 -7.85 -9.92
N THR A 600 -22.79 -7.81 -9.63
CA THR A 600 -22.21 -8.43 -8.44
C THR A 600 -22.47 -7.58 -7.19
N LYS A 601 -23.03 -8.20 -6.16
CA LYS A 601 -23.33 -7.55 -4.88
C LYS A 601 -22.36 -8.03 -3.80
N TRP A 602 -21.38 -7.18 -3.46
CA TRP A 602 -20.48 -7.43 -2.34
C TRP A 602 -20.54 -6.32 -1.31
N VAL A 603 -20.54 -6.69 -0.04
CA VAL A 603 -20.67 -5.76 1.09
C VAL A 603 -19.67 -4.60 1.03
N HIS A 604 -18.44 -4.86 0.64
CA HIS A 604 -17.38 -3.84 0.56
C HIS A 604 -17.63 -2.77 -0.54
N TYR A 605 -18.49 -3.04 -1.51
CA TYR A 605 -18.85 -2.02 -2.50
C TYR A 605 -19.68 -0.89 -1.87
N ALA A 606 -20.42 -1.18 -0.80
CA ALA A 606 -21.19 -0.16 -0.09
C ALA A 606 -20.30 0.93 0.57
N CYS A 607 -19.00 0.67 0.74
CA CYS A 607 -18.03 1.68 1.18
C CYS A 607 -17.99 2.92 0.27
N ILE A 608 -18.41 2.80 -1.00
CA ILE A 608 -18.49 3.91 -1.97
C ILE A 608 -19.36 5.05 -1.43
N VAL A 609 -20.44 4.73 -0.72
CA VAL A 609 -21.42 5.72 -0.23
C VAL A 609 -21.27 6.06 1.26
N THR A 610 -20.32 5.45 1.97
CA THR A 610 -20.18 5.63 3.43
C THR A 610 -19.79 7.07 3.81
N ALA A 611 -18.84 7.69 3.10
CA ALA A 611 -18.43 9.06 3.42
C ALA A 611 -19.55 10.08 3.20
N PRO A 612 -20.26 10.13 2.06
CA PRO A 612 -21.39 11.07 1.88
C PRO A 612 -22.55 10.78 2.84
N LEU A 613 -22.79 9.52 3.22
CA LEU A 613 -23.78 9.14 4.24
C LEU A 613 -23.45 9.78 5.59
N CYS A 614 -22.21 9.66 6.07
CA CYS A 614 -21.77 10.24 7.34
C CYS A 614 -21.77 11.79 7.33
N ILE A 615 -21.47 12.39 6.19
CA ILE A 615 -21.58 13.85 6.01
C ILE A 615 -23.06 14.28 6.12
N ALA A 616 -23.98 13.57 5.48
CA ALA A 616 -25.41 13.85 5.59
C ALA A 616 -25.89 13.65 7.03
N ALA A 617 -25.47 12.59 7.72
CA ALA A 617 -25.79 12.33 9.11
C ALA A 617 -25.41 13.51 10.04
N TYR A 618 -24.25 14.15 9.78
CA TYR A 618 -23.87 15.36 10.50
C TYR A 618 -24.92 16.49 10.31
N PHE A 619 -25.38 16.75 9.09
CA PHE A 619 -26.40 17.76 8.86
C PHE A 619 -27.74 17.40 9.50
N GLY A 620 -28.09 16.11 9.51
CA GLY A 620 -29.25 15.59 10.23
C GLY A 620 -29.16 15.80 11.73
N SER A 621 -28.04 15.43 12.35
CA SER A 621 -27.83 15.60 13.78
C SER A 621 -27.89 17.09 14.21
N LYS A 622 -27.33 18.00 13.41
CA LYS A 622 -27.44 19.44 13.62
C LYS A 622 -28.91 19.89 13.61
N LYS A 623 -29.73 19.36 12.70
CA LYS A 623 -31.15 19.69 12.59
C LYS A 623 -31.93 19.18 13.79
N VAL A 624 -31.69 17.93 14.19
CA VAL A 624 -32.33 17.33 15.37
C VAL A 624 -31.97 18.12 16.63
N SER A 625 -30.71 18.50 16.81
CA SER A 625 -30.28 19.32 17.96
C SER A 625 -31.01 20.67 18.03
N VAL A 626 -31.16 21.37 16.88
CA VAL A 626 -31.91 22.62 16.83
C VAL A 626 -33.39 22.42 17.18
N TRP A 627 -33.98 21.31 16.74
CA TRP A 627 -35.37 20.96 17.05
C TRP A 627 -35.56 20.67 18.53
N LEU A 628 -34.67 19.86 19.14
CA LEU A 628 -34.71 19.55 20.58
C LEU A 628 -34.57 20.79 21.45
N ASN A 629 -33.70 21.73 21.09
CA ASN A 629 -33.51 22.99 21.82
C ASN A 629 -34.75 23.93 21.71
N ARG A 630 -35.67 23.70 20.76
CA ARG A 630 -36.92 24.43 20.66
C ARG A 630 -38.05 23.83 21.52
N ILE A 631 -37.95 22.53 21.84
CA ILE A 631 -38.92 21.84 22.67
C ILE A 631 -38.58 22.02 24.15
N ASN A 632 -37.32 22.15 24.49
CA ASN A 632 -36.81 22.45 25.84
C ASN A 632 -36.08 23.82 25.79
N PRO A 633 -36.79 24.96 25.83
CA PRO A 633 -36.17 26.29 25.81
C PRO A 633 -35.39 26.58 27.10
#